data_56af6b1de4944bf3ee5cc70641359269
#
_entry.id   56af6b1de4944bf3ee5cc70641359269
#
_cell.length_a   1.000
_cell.length_b   1.000
_cell.length_c   1.000
_cell.angle_alpha   90.00
_cell.angle_beta   90.00
_cell.angle_gamma   90.00
#
_symmetry.space_group_name_H-M   'P 1'
#
loop_
_entity.id
_entity.type
_entity.pdbx_description
1 polymer ?
#
loop_
_entity_poly.entity_id
_entity_poly.type
_entity_poly.pdbx_seq_one_letter_code
_entity_poly.pdbx_strand_id
1 'polypeptide(L)'
;MPNKTFKEVQEFLKGKIILVANRGIPARRICRSIRERFDAIAAMTATDIDKTAPSASTAQKLLLLGPDPRAYLDIERIVKLAKRSGVVGIHPGWGFASEDSRFPALCRDNGIVFIGASEEAMNLLGNKVECRKVARKLGIPVVPGSEGAVTVDEARQLADEIGLPIMLKAEGGGGGRGIFAVHSKSELEDAFFKASTMAQASFGNPRLFVEKLLTDVHHIEIQVLADHYGNVFAFDERDCTVQRNNQKLMEITPSPWKGVTRELRERLKEYARRLVRAVGYQSLATVEFLVTPDGNPYMIEVNTRLQVEHGITESRYGIDLVEEQIAVAFGAELRYNENTFKPGYTAMQVRINLENPQDNFAPNSGLITRYVSPGGPGVRLDSNISAGYDFPANYDSAGALLIAYSHDWEKTLGIMERALSEYVIGGVHTTIPFFRQVIKNPDFRNGEISTNFVAQHPELMQYEDLAAESERLSRLVAEISAKGYNPYVSLGEYRTRETPRLGAFRPHLPVISNEERRQENPYPHGDREALLDYIRDSDWVHFTDTTPRDITQSNTSNRMRLAEDRLVGPYLDNAGYFSIENGGGAHFHVAMLANMTY
;
A
#
# COMPACT_ATOMS: atom_id res chain seq x y z
N MET A 1 -30.29 13.73 10.10
CA MET A 1 -29.38 14.35 11.09
C MET A 1 -29.35 15.86 10.81
N PRO A 2 -29.15 16.76 11.80
CA PRO A 2 -28.95 18.16 11.50
C PRO A 2 -27.69 18.33 10.65
N ASN A 3 -27.72 19.26 9.69
CA ASN A 3 -26.58 19.59 8.85
C ASN A 3 -25.42 20.05 9.73
N LYS A 4 -24.28 19.36 9.64
CA LYS A 4 -23.06 19.67 10.38
C LYS A 4 -21.95 20.08 9.42
N THR A 5 -21.14 20.99 9.87
CA THR A 5 -19.86 21.28 9.23
C THR A 5 -18.85 20.18 9.58
N PHE A 6 -17.83 20.04 8.77
CA PHE A 6 -16.72 19.12 9.06
C PHE A 6 -16.09 19.40 10.45
N LYS A 7 -15.93 20.67 10.81
CA LYS A 7 -15.38 21.09 12.10
C LYS A 7 -16.23 20.64 13.30
N GLU A 8 -17.55 20.72 13.17
CA GLU A 8 -18.47 20.24 14.22
C GLU A 8 -18.39 18.73 14.39
N VAL A 9 -18.15 17.97 13.32
CA VAL A 9 -17.91 16.52 13.41
C VAL A 9 -16.57 16.25 14.08
N GLN A 10 -15.51 17.00 13.76
CA GLN A 10 -14.21 16.87 14.44
C GLN A 10 -14.33 17.11 15.95
N GLU A 11 -14.98 18.18 16.35
CA GLU A 11 -15.19 18.49 17.78
C GLU A 11 -16.03 17.40 18.47
N PHE A 12 -17.07 16.89 17.80
CA PHE A 12 -17.90 15.79 18.33
C PHE A 12 -17.10 14.51 18.54
N LEU A 13 -16.19 14.17 17.61
CA LEU A 13 -15.45 12.92 17.64
C LEU A 13 -14.22 12.95 18.55
N LYS A 14 -13.79 14.12 18.98
CA LYS A 14 -12.62 14.29 19.85
C LYS A 14 -12.72 13.41 21.10
N GLY A 15 -11.71 12.55 21.30
CA GLY A 15 -11.66 11.59 22.40
C GLY A 15 -12.70 10.45 22.34
N LYS A 16 -13.55 10.38 21.32
CA LYS A 16 -14.48 9.26 21.11
C LYS A 16 -13.74 8.06 20.47
N ILE A 17 -14.31 6.88 20.65
CA ILE A 17 -13.73 5.65 20.12
C ILE A 17 -14.41 5.32 18.79
N ILE A 18 -13.62 5.23 17.73
CA ILE A 18 -14.04 4.70 16.42
C ILE A 18 -13.36 3.35 16.23
N LEU A 19 -14.14 2.33 15.92
CA LEU A 19 -13.64 0.97 15.65
C LEU A 19 -13.42 0.76 14.15
N VAL A 20 -12.27 0.26 13.79
CA VAL A 20 -12.03 -0.32 12.48
C VAL A 20 -12.26 -1.83 12.56
N ALA A 21 -13.36 -2.30 11.97
CA ALA A 21 -13.74 -3.71 11.94
C ALA A 21 -13.00 -4.43 10.81
N ASN A 22 -11.67 -4.41 10.87
CA ASN A 22 -10.80 -4.96 9.83
C ASN A 22 -9.39 -5.20 10.37
N ARG A 23 -8.50 -5.72 9.51
CA ARG A 23 -7.08 -6.01 9.74
C ARG A 23 -6.19 -5.40 8.65
N GLY A 24 -4.90 -5.59 8.77
CA GLY A 24 -3.96 -5.34 7.67
C GLY A 24 -3.90 -3.89 7.19
N ILE A 25 -3.74 -3.72 5.89
CA ILE A 25 -3.61 -2.40 5.25
C ILE A 25 -4.81 -1.50 5.53
N PRO A 26 -6.09 -1.94 5.32
CA PRO A 26 -7.25 -1.08 5.59
C PRO A 26 -7.29 -0.61 7.03
N ALA A 27 -7.07 -1.50 8.00
CA ALA A 27 -7.11 -1.11 9.40
C ALA A 27 -6.03 -0.06 9.72
N ARG A 28 -4.81 -0.27 9.26
CA ARG A 28 -3.71 0.66 9.45
C ARG A 28 -3.98 2.03 8.82
N ARG A 29 -4.50 2.03 7.58
CA ARG A 29 -4.83 3.25 6.83
C ARG A 29 -5.93 4.07 7.52
N ILE A 30 -7.01 3.40 7.91
CA ILE A 30 -8.15 4.05 8.54
C ILE A 30 -7.81 4.57 9.94
N CYS A 31 -7.08 3.79 10.75
CA CYS A 31 -6.63 4.23 12.08
C CYS A 31 -5.81 5.52 12.02
N ARG A 32 -5.01 5.73 10.96
CA ARG A 32 -4.26 6.97 10.77
C ARG A 32 -5.18 8.17 10.60
N SER A 33 -6.16 8.11 9.69
CA SER A 33 -7.12 9.20 9.48
C SER A 33 -7.93 9.51 10.75
N ILE A 34 -8.37 8.48 11.50
CA ILE A 34 -9.10 8.66 12.76
C ILE A 34 -8.26 9.49 13.74
N ARG A 35 -7.00 9.16 13.91
CA ARG A 35 -6.10 9.81 14.87
C ARG A 35 -5.68 11.20 14.44
N GLU A 36 -5.27 11.34 13.18
CA GLU A 36 -4.67 12.56 12.65
C GLU A 36 -5.69 13.67 12.41
N ARG A 37 -6.92 13.28 12.04
CA ARG A 37 -7.94 14.24 11.60
C ARG A 37 -9.01 14.55 12.61
N PHE A 38 -9.33 13.58 13.48
CA PHE A 38 -10.45 13.74 14.43
C PHE A 38 -10.03 13.77 15.89
N ASP A 39 -8.73 13.62 16.19
CA ASP A 39 -8.24 13.47 17.58
C ASP A 39 -9.08 12.43 18.37
N ALA A 40 -9.56 11.41 17.62
CA ALA A 40 -10.37 10.33 18.14
C ALA A 40 -9.49 9.12 18.47
N ILE A 41 -9.99 8.25 19.35
CA ILE A 41 -9.31 7.02 19.73
C ILE A 41 -9.59 5.97 18.65
N ALA A 42 -8.55 5.57 17.91
CA ALA A 42 -8.64 4.49 16.94
C ALA A 42 -8.58 3.14 17.66
N ALA A 43 -9.68 2.38 17.57
CA ALA A 43 -9.72 0.97 17.95
C ALA A 43 -9.73 0.10 16.69
N MET A 44 -9.19 -1.12 16.75
CA MET A 44 -9.35 -2.10 15.67
C MET A 44 -9.67 -3.48 16.23
N THR A 45 -10.33 -4.30 15.42
CA THR A 45 -10.48 -5.73 15.70
C THR A 45 -9.19 -6.46 15.39
N ALA A 46 -8.87 -7.50 16.17
CA ALA A 46 -7.75 -8.37 15.90
C ALA A 46 -8.05 -9.82 16.32
N THR A 47 -7.70 -10.77 15.47
CA THR A 47 -7.59 -12.17 15.87
C THR A 47 -6.27 -12.43 16.59
N ASP A 48 -6.07 -13.62 17.15
CA ASP A 48 -4.81 -13.97 17.78
C ASP A 48 -3.61 -13.95 16.81
N ILE A 49 -3.88 -14.16 15.53
CA ILE A 49 -2.88 -14.06 14.44
C ILE A 49 -2.43 -12.61 14.24
N ASP A 50 -3.37 -11.65 14.32
CA ASP A 50 -3.13 -10.25 13.95
C ASP A 50 -2.75 -9.34 15.13
N LYS A 51 -2.82 -9.82 16.38
CA LYS A 51 -2.53 -8.97 17.55
C LYS A 51 -1.10 -8.40 17.60
N THR A 52 -0.17 -9.01 16.88
CA THR A 52 1.22 -8.56 16.73
C THR A 52 1.55 -8.02 15.35
N ALA A 53 0.56 -7.95 14.45
CA ALA A 53 0.75 -7.42 13.10
C ALA A 53 1.10 -5.92 13.14
N PRO A 54 1.80 -5.39 12.12
CA PRO A 54 2.12 -3.96 12.04
C PRO A 54 0.91 -3.04 12.11
N SER A 55 -0.28 -3.47 11.66
CA SER A 55 -1.53 -2.73 11.81
C SER A 55 -1.95 -2.57 13.28
N ALA A 56 -1.74 -3.58 14.11
CA ALA A 56 -2.11 -3.55 15.52
C ALA A 56 -1.40 -2.42 16.29
N SER A 57 -0.13 -2.14 15.97
CA SER A 57 0.63 -1.04 16.58
C SER A 57 0.12 0.36 16.22
N THR A 58 -0.70 0.48 15.18
CA THR A 58 -1.27 1.77 14.75
C THR A 58 -2.54 2.12 15.55
N ALA A 59 -3.27 1.12 16.03
CA ALA A 59 -4.46 1.31 16.85
C ALA A 59 -4.08 1.61 18.31
N GLN A 60 -4.88 2.44 18.98
CA GLN A 60 -4.74 2.74 20.42
C GLN A 60 -5.45 1.70 21.29
N LYS A 61 -6.40 0.94 20.71
CA LYS A 61 -7.11 -0.15 21.38
C LYS A 61 -7.31 -1.33 20.44
N LEU A 62 -7.16 -2.55 20.97
CA LEU A 62 -7.46 -3.78 20.25
C LEU A 62 -8.70 -4.44 20.87
N LEU A 63 -9.67 -4.80 20.04
CA LEU A 63 -10.82 -5.63 20.39
C LEU A 63 -10.56 -7.05 19.86
N LEU A 64 -10.24 -7.98 20.76
CA LEU A 64 -9.80 -9.32 20.38
C LEU A 64 -11.01 -10.20 19.98
N LEU A 65 -10.89 -10.79 18.80
CA LEU A 65 -11.85 -11.72 18.22
C LEU A 65 -11.52 -13.20 18.49
N GLY A 66 -10.37 -13.50 19.15
CA GLY A 66 -9.91 -14.85 19.45
C GLY A 66 -9.20 -15.54 18.27
N PRO A 67 -9.09 -16.89 18.31
CA PRO A 67 -8.18 -17.62 17.43
C PRO A 67 -8.70 -17.88 16.01
N ASP A 68 -10.02 -17.82 15.76
CA ASP A 68 -10.57 -18.10 14.42
C ASP A 68 -10.24 -16.96 13.44
N PRO A 69 -9.49 -17.22 12.35
CA PRO A 69 -9.20 -16.19 11.34
C PRO A 69 -10.44 -15.64 10.63
N ARG A 70 -11.56 -16.38 10.62
CA ARG A 70 -12.83 -15.95 10.03
C ARG A 70 -13.69 -15.08 10.95
N ALA A 71 -13.25 -14.83 12.19
CA ALA A 71 -14.00 -14.02 13.17
C ALA A 71 -14.24 -12.56 12.71
N TYR A 72 -13.55 -12.07 11.70
CA TYR A 72 -13.85 -10.78 11.04
C TYR A 72 -15.16 -10.76 10.27
N LEU A 73 -15.79 -11.93 10.03
CA LEU A 73 -17.12 -12.06 9.42
C LEU A 73 -18.25 -12.10 10.46
N ASP A 74 -17.92 -12.23 11.74
CA ASP A 74 -18.92 -12.30 12.84
C ASP A 74 -19.30 -10.88 13.27
N ILE A 75 -20.22 -10.27 12.49
CA ILE A 75 -20.69 -8.89 12.74
C ILE A 75 -21.40 -8.73 14.09
N GLU A 76 -22.10 -9.76 14.56
CA GLU A 76 -22.80 -9.75 15.84
C GLU A 76 -21.82 -9.65 17.01
N ARG A 77 -20.77 -10.45 16.96
CA ARG A 77 -19.68 -10.40 17.95
C ARG A 77 -18.96 -9.05 17.91
N ILE A 78 -18.65 -8.54 16.72
CA ILE A 78 -17.96 -7.25 16.53
C ILE A 78 -18.81 -6.12 17.15
N VAL A 79 -20.11 -6.03 16.83
CA VAL A 79 -20.99 -4.98 17.36
C VAL A 79 -21.16 -5.10 18.88
N LYS A 80 -21.29 -6.32 19.41
CA LYS A 80 -21.38 -6.55 20.85
C LYS A 80 -20.11 -6.10 21.59
N LEU A 81 -18.94 -6.38 21.05
CA LEU A 81 -17.66 -5.90 21.60
C LEU A 81 -17.55 -4.37 21.50
N ALA A 82 -17.93 -3.79 20.36
CA ALA A 82 -17.92 -2.36 20.12
C ALA A 82 -18.80 -1.61 21.15
N LYS A 83 -20.04 -2.08 21.35
CA LYS A 83 -20.98 -1.50 22.32
C LYS A 83 -20.43 -1.51 23.76
N ARG A 84 -19.86 -2.65 24.19
CA ARG A 84 -19.25 -2.79 25.51
C ARG A 84 -18.02 -1.89 25.70
N SER A 85 -17.34 -1.54 24.61
CA SER A 85 -16.13 -0.71 24.63
C SER A 85 -16.42 0.78 24.48
N GLY A 86 -17.68 1.21 24.37
CA GLY A 86 -18.08 2.61 24.21
C GLY A 86 -17.74 3.17 22.82
N VAL A 87 -17.73 2.33 21.79
CA VAL A 87 -17.51 2.73 20.40
C VAL A 87 -18.71 3.52 19.89
N VAL A 88 -18.46 4.67 19.25
CA VAL A 88 -19.50 5.52 18.67
C VAL A 88 -19.69 5.31 17.16
N GLY A 89 -18.69 4.77 16.47
CA GLY A 89 -18.73 4.49 15.03
C GLY A 89 -17.88 3.29 14.66
N ILE A 90 -18.34 2.53 13.65
CA ILE A 90 -17.62 1.37 13.09
C ILE A 90 -17.33 1.62 11.62
N HIS A 91 -16.07 1.53 11.24
CA HIS A 91 -15.61 1.55 9.84
C HIS A 91 -15.26 0.12 9.40
N PRO A 92 -15.93 -0.44 8.39
CA PRO A 92 -15.71 -1.82 7.97
C PRO A 92 -14.44 -2.01 7.12
N GLY A 93 -13.86 -0.93 6.55
CA GLY A 93 -12.78 -0.99 5.57
C GLY A 93 -13.23 -1.58 4.24
N TRP A 94 -12.43 -2.49 3.69
CA TRP A 94 -12.77 -3.30 2.51
C TRP A 94 -12.52 -4.79 2.78
N GLY A 95 -13.21 -5.67 2.04
CA GLY A 95 -13.20 -7.11 2.27
C GLY A 95 -13.98 -7.51 3.52
N PHE A 96 -13.93 -8.77 3.92
CA PHE A 96 -14.68 -9.34 5.04
C PHE A 96 -16.18 -8.95 5.01
N ALA A 97 -16.69 -8.34 6.08
CA ALA A 97 -18.09 -7.95 6.22
C ALA A 97 -18.40 -6.53 5.69
N SER A 98 -17.52 -5.89 4.92
CA SER A 98 -17.72 -4.51 4.46
C SER A 98 -18.89 -4.32 3.50
N GLU A 99 -19.38 -5.40 2.88
CA GLU A 99 -20.55 -5.42 1.97
C GLU A 99 -21.71 -6.26 2.52
N ASP A 100 -21.66 -6.65 3.81
CA ASP A 100 -22.78 -7.31 4.47
C ASP A 100 -23.85 -6.27 4.86
N SER A 101 -24.97 -6.25 4.12
CA SER A 101 -26.04 -5.27 4.31
C SER A 101 -26.71 -5.33 5.69
N ARG A 102 -26.54 -6.40 6.46
CA ARG A 102 -27.02 -6.53 7.85
C ARG A 102 -26.20 -5.70 8.83
N PHE A 103 -24.94 -5.41 8.49
CA PHE A 103 -24.01 -4.71 9.40
C PHE A 103 -24.46 -3.28 9.74
N PRO A 104 -24.87 -2.42 8.76
CA PRO A 104 -25.44 -1.11 9.06
C PRO A 104 -26.67 -1.16 9.97
N ALA A 105 -27.59 -2.10 9.71
CA ALA A 105 -28.79 -2.28 10.53
C ALA A 105 -28.42 -2.65 11.98
N LEU A 106 -27.53 -3.62 12.14
CA LEU A 106 -27.07 -4.06 13.46
C LEU A 106 -26.35 -2.95 14.24
N CYS A 107 -25.56 -2.11 13.58
CA CYS A 107 -24.95 -0.93 14.19
C CYS A 107 -26.01 0.07 14.67
N ARG A 108 -26.97 0.43 13.81
CA ARG A 108 -28.07 1.35 14.11
C ARG A 108 -28.85 0.88 15.32
N ASP A 109 -29.24 -0.39 15.38
CA ASP A 109 -30.03 -0.98 16.47
C ASP A 109 -29.27 -1.00 17.82
N ASN A 110 -27.95 -0.85 17.77
CA ASN A 110 -27.08 -0.75 18.93
C ASN A 110 -26.61 0.69 19.26
N GLY A 111 -27.10 1.70 18.51
CA GLY A 111 -26.76 3.11 18.73
C GLY A 111 -25.34 3.46 18.26
N ILE A 112 -24.78 2.71 17.31
CA ILE A 112 -23.44 2.90 16.74
C ILE A 112 -23.60 3.36 15.30
N VAL A 113 -22.82 4.37 14.89
CA VAL A 113 -22.80 4.84 13.50
C VAL A 113 -22.01 3.85 12.64
N PHE A 114 -22.64 3.32 11.60
CA PHE A 114 -21.90 2.57 10.57
C PHE A 114 -21.28 3.57 9.58
N ILE A 115 -19.95 3.52 9.42
CA ILE A 115 -19.21 4.41 8.52
C ILE A 115 -19.13 3.73 7.14
N GLY A 116 -20.21 3.85 6.39
CA GLY A 116 -20.44 3.18 5.13
C GLY A 116 -21.83 3.47 4.59
N ALA A 117 -22.27 2.69 3.60
CA ALA A 117 -23.59 2.80 3.00
C ALA A 117 -24.71 2.27 3.93
N SER A 118 -25.95 2.69 3.68
CA SER A 118 -27.12 2.13 4.36
C SER A 118 -27.42 0.70 3.88
N GLU A 119 -28.18 -0.04 4.69
CA GLU A 119 -28.68 -1.37 4.36
C GLU A 119 -29.42 -1.39 3.01
N GLU A 120 -30.30 -0.42 2.79
CA GLU A 120 -31.10 -0.31 1.58
C GLU A 120 -30.22 -0.05 0.36
N ALA A 121 -29.25 0.84 0.47
CA ALA A 121 -28.32 1.16 -0.61
C ALA A 121 -27.40 -0.03 -0.95
N MET A 122 -26.93 -0.77 0.05
CA MET A 122 -26.16 -2.00 -0.16
C MET A 122 -26.99 -3.09 -0.85
N ASN A 123 -28.26 -3.27 -0.45
CA ASN A 123 -29.15 -4.25 -1.08
C ASN A 123 -29.47 -3.91 -2.55
N LEU A 124 -29.59 -2.63 -2.89
CA LEU A 124 -29.91 -2.17 -4.24
C LEU A 124 -28.68 -2.15 -5.15
N LEU A 125 -27.55 -1.61 -4.69
CA LEU A 125 -26.36 -1.41 -5.54
C LEU A 125 -25.32 -2.50 -5.38
N GLY A 126 -25.19 -3.10 -4.19
CA GLY A 126 -24.26 -4.22 -3.94
C GLY A 126 -24.76 -5.54 -4.55
N ASN A 127 -26.07 -5.71 -4.71
CA ASN A 127 -26.64 -6.85 -5.43
C ASN A 127 -26.54 -6.64 -6.94
N LYS A 128 -25.79 -7.48 -7.64
CA LYS A 128 -25.52 -7.35 -9.08
C LYS A 128 -26.80 -7.32 -9.94
N VAL A 129 -27.79 -8.13 -9.61
CA VAL A 129 -29.06 -8.19 -10.36
C VAL A 129 -29.88 -6.92 -10.15
N GLU A 130 -30.06 -6.48 -8.89
CA GLU A 130 -30.80 -5.27 -8.57
C GLU A 130 -30.11 -4.02 -9.11
N CYS A 131 -28.79 -3.95 -8.98
CA CYS A 131 -27.99 -2.85 -9.51
C CYS A 131 -28.17 -2.71 -11.03
N ARG A 132 -28.14 -3.80 -11.79
CA ARG A 132 -28.37 -3.81 -13.24
C ARG A 132 -29.78 -3.34 -13.60
N LYS A 133 -30.80 -3.73 -12.83
CA LYS A 133 -32.18 -3.25 -13.03
C LYS A 133 -32.28 -1.74 -12.83
N VAL A 134 -31.65 -1.21 -11.77
CA VAL A 134 -31.59 0.23 -11.52
C VAL A 134 -30.88 0.95 -12.68
N ALA A 135 -29.72 0.45 -13.10
CA ALA A 135 -28.95 1.02 -14.20
C ALA A 135 -29.76 1.07 -15.52
N ARG A 136 -30.42 -0.02 -15.90
CA ARG A 136 -31.28 -0.06 -17.09
C ARG A 136 -32.41 0.96 -17.04
N LYS A 137 -33.12 1.08 -15.89
CA LYS A 137 -34.17 2.08 -15.69
C LYS A 137 -33.68 3.51 -15.88
N LEU A 138 -32.41 3.75 -15.53
CA LEU A 138 -31.73 5.04 -15.71
C LEU A 138 -31.12 5.22 -17.12
N GLY A 139 -31.26 4.24 -18.02
CA GLY A 139 -30.61 4.29 -19.33
C GLY A 139 -29.09 4.25 -19.27
N ILE A 140 -28.51 3.62 -18.24
CA ILE A 140 -27.08 3.36 -18.13
C ILE A 140 -26.80 2.03 -18.82
N PRO A 141 -25.90 1.97 -19.82
CA PRO A 141 -25.58 0.75 -20.51
C PRO A 141 -25.01 -0.32 -19.55
N VAL A 142 -25.51 -1.54 -19.64
CA VAL A 142 -24.99 -2.70 -18.93
C VAL A 142 -24.60 -3.76 -19.94
N VAL A 143 -23.69 -4.66 -19.58
CA VAL A 143 -23.28 -5.76 -20.47
C VAL A 143 -24.52 -6.55 -20.91
N PRO A 144 -24.74 -6.81 -22.22
CA PRO A 144 -25.84 -7.63 -22.68
C PRO A 144 -25.86 -9.00 -22.01
N GLY A 145 -27.03 -9.48 -21.59
CA GLY A 145 -27.14 -10.73 -20.87
C GLY A 145 -28.51 -10.92 -20.19
N SER A 146 -28.63 -11.94 -19.36
CA SER A 146 -29.85 -12.26 -18.64
C SER A 146 -30.26 -11.21 -17.62
N GLU A 147 -31.56 -11.13 -17.31
CA GLU A 147 -32.07 -10.25 -16.24
C GLU A 147 -31.90 -10.82 -14.84
N GLY A 148 -31.67 -12.12 -14.76
CA GLY A 148 -31.46 -12.86 -13.51
C GLY A 148 -30.86 -14.23 -13.80
N ALA A 149 -30.97 -15.12 -12.83
CA ALA A 149 -30.52 -16.47 -12.97
C ALA A 149 -31.31 -17.20 -14.08
N VAL A 150 -30.62 -18.07 -14.79
CA VAL A 150 -31.15 -18.82 -15.94
C VAL A 150 -30.94 -20.30 -15.77
N THR A 151 -31.78 -21.07 -16.47
CA THR A 151 -31.57 -22.50 -16.75
C THR A 151 -30.57 -22.68 -17.89
N VAL A 152 -30.10 -23.91 -18.12
CA VAL A 152 -29.18 -24.21 -19.22
C VAL A 152 -29.83 -23.94 -20.59
N ASP A 153 -31.14 -24.18 -20.73
CA ASP A 153 -31.87 -23.94 -21.98
C ASP A 153 -32.04 -22.44 -22.27
N GLU A 154 -32.37 -21.65 -21.23
CA GLU A 154 -32.39 -20.17 -21.34
C GLU A 154 -30.99 -19.60 -21.64
N ALA A 155 -29.93 -20.17 -21.06
CA ALA A 155 -28.56 -19.79 -21.39
C ALA A 155 -28.21 -20.06 -22.85
N ARG A 156 -28.73 -21.17 -23.42
CA ARG A 156 -28.55 -21.52 -24.83
C ARG A 156 -29.28 -20.55 -25.76
N GLN A 157 -30.52 -20.17 -25.42
CA GLN A 157 -31.28 -19.16 -26.18
C GLN A 157 -30.60 -17.79 -26.15
N LEU A 158 -30.19 -17.36 -24.98
CA LEU A 158 -29.44 -16.09 -24.82
C LEU A 158 -28.12 -16.11 -25.60
N ALA A 159 -27.40 -17.23 -25.63
CA ALA A 159 -26.18 -17.35 -26.43
C ALA A 159 -26.44 -17.19 -27.93
N ASP A 160 -27.64 -17.60 -28.40
CA ASP A 160 -28.07 -17.36 -29.79
C ASP A 160 -28.44 -15.90 -30.06
N GLU A 161 -29.08 -15.22 -29.09
CA GLU A 161 -29.51 -13.83 -29.20
C GLU A 161 -28.34 -12.81 -29.11
N ILE A 162 -27.47 -12.95 -28.09
CA ILE A 162 -26.38 -12.01 -27.87
C ILE A 162 -25.07 -12.41 -28.56
N GLY A 163 -25.03 -13.63 -29.14
CA GLY A 163 -23.86 -14.21 -29.80
C GLY A 163 -22.79 -14.68 -28.81
N LEU A 164 -22.00 -15.68 -29.26
CA LEU A 164 -20.81 -16.13 -28.54
C LEU A 164 -19.61 -15.16 -28.78
N PRO A 165 -18.60 -15.14 -27.90
CA PRO A 165 -18.54 -15.85 -26.62
C PRO A 165 -19.41 -15.20 -25.54
N ILE A 166 -19.83 -16.03 -24.56
CA ILE A 166 -20.58 -15.60 -23.38
C ILE A 166 -19.85 -15.97 -22.09
N MET A 167 -20.30 -15.40 -20.99
CA MET A 167 -19.79 -15.66 -19.66
C MET A 167 -20.91 -16.13 -18.73
N LEU A 168 -20.71 -17.27 -18.09
CA LEU A 168 -21.54 -17.76 -16.99
C LEU A 168 -21.01 -17.24 -15.68
N LYS A 169 -21.85 -16.59 -14.88
CA LYS A 169 -21.47 -15.99 -13.59
C LYS A 169 -22.38 -16.47 -12.47
N ALA A 170 -21.79 -16.86 -11.35
CA ALA A 170 -22.54 -17.19 -10.13
C ALA A 170 -23.22 -15.93 -9.56
N GLU A 171 -24.51 -16.04 -9.20
CA GLU A 171 -25.29 -14.93 -8.60
C GLU A 171 -24.68 -14.44 -7.28
N GLY A 172 -24.14 -15.34 -6.46
CA GLY A 172 -23.44 -15.02 -5.23
C GLY A 172 -21.93 -14.75 -5.39
N GLY A 173 -21.41 -14.79 -6.63
CA GLY A 173 -19.99 -14.65 -6.92
C GLY A 173 -19.49 -13.20 -6.80
N GLY A 174 -18.28 -13.02 -6.28
CA GLY A 174 -17.59 -11.74 -6.18
C GLY A 174 -16.08 -11.87 -6.37
N GLY A 175 -15.39 -10.74 -6.64
CA GLY A 175 -13.94 -10.71 -6.76
C GLY A 175 -13.36 -11.59 -7.89
N GLY A 176 -14.08 -11.76 -9.01
CA GLY A 176 -13.62 -12.57 -10.15
C GLY A 176 -13.80 -14.08 -9.98
N ARG A 177 -14.40 -14.57 -8.89
CA ARG A 177 -14.65 -15.99 -8.64
C ARG A 177 -16.03 -16.43 -9.14
N GLY A 178 -16.13 -17.68 -9.62
CA GLY A 178 -17.38 -18.23 -10.14
C GLY A 178 -17.76 -17.73 -11.53
N ILE A 179 -16.77 -17.47 -12.37
CA ILE A 179 -16.90 -16.95 -13.74
C ILE A 179 -16.34 -17.99 -14.71
N PHE A 180 -17.14 -18.35 -15.73
CA PHE A 180 -16.76 -19.32 -16.76
C PHE A 180 -17.04 -18.75 -18.16
N ALA A 181 -16.01 -18.70 -18.99
CA ALA A 181 -16.14 -18.32 -20.38
C ALA A 181 -16.65 -19.52 -21.21
N VAL A 182 -17.53 -19.25 -22.20
CA VAL A 182 -18.07 -20.21 -23.13
C VAL A 182 -17.88 -19.66 -24.55
N HIS A 183 -17.05 -20.33 -25.35
CA HIS A 183 -16.69 -19.88 -26.69
C HIS A 183 -17.47 -20.62 -27.80
N SER A 184 -18.03 -21.77 -27.48
CA SER A 184 -18.81 -22.56 -28.44
C SER A 184 -20.08 -23.11 -27.81
N LYS A 185 -21.10 -23.39 -28.67
CA LYS A 185 -22.36 -23.99 -28.21
C LYS A 185 -22.16 -25.43 -27.66
N SER A 186 -21.16 -26.13 -28.16
CA SER A 186 -20.88 -27.52 -27.76
C SER A 186 -20.36 -27.63 -26.33
N GLU A 187 -19.68 -26.58 -25.81
CA GLU A 187 -19.14 -26.58 -24.44
C GLU A 187 -20.10 -25.97 -23.40
N LEU A 188 -21.21 -25.32 -23.84
CA LEU A 188 -22.09 -24.56 -22.98
C LEU A 188 -22.68 -25.40 -21.85
N GLU A 189 -23.18 -26.58 -22.15
CA GLU A 189 -23.85 -27.45 -21.17
C GLU A 189 -22.88 -27.94 -20.10
N ASP A 190 -21.71 -28.44 -20.50
CA ASP A 190 -20.65 -28.85 -19.59
C ASP A 190 -20.14 -27.68 -18.73
N ALA A 191 -19.91 -26.50 -19.32
CA ALA A 191 -19.51 -25.32 -18.62
C ALA A 191 -20.56 -24.85 -17.60
N PHE A 192 -21.86 -24.94 -17.96
CA PHE A 192 -22.97 -24.60 -17.07
C PHE A 192 -22.99 -25.48 -15.83
N PHE A 193 -22.89 -26.82 -16.00
CA PHE A 193 -22.86 -27.75 -14.87
C PHE A 193 -21.64 -27.54 -13.96
N LYS A 194 -20.48 -27.36 -14.56
CA LYS A 194 -19.23 -27.05 -13.79
C LYS A 194 -19.37 -25.74 -12.99
N ALA A 195 -19.87 -24.69 -13.64
CA ALA A 195 -20.09 -23.40 -13.03
C ALA A 195 -21.11 -23.47 -11.88
N SER A 196 -22.24 -24.17 -12.08
CA SER A 196 -23.29 -24.33 -11.07
C SER A 196 -22.80 -25.14 -9.87
N THR A 197 -22.07 -26.23 -10.11
CA THR A 197 -21.46 -27.04 -9.03
C THR A 197 -20.47 -26.23 -8.19
N MET A 198 -19.60 -25.47 -8.86
CA MET A 198 -18.64 -24.62 -8.19
C MET A 198 -19.32 -23.48 -7.41
N ALA A 199 -20.39 -22.89 -7.98
CA ALA A 199 -21.17 -21.86 -7.32
C ALA A 199 -21.83 -22.38 -6.04
N GLN A 200 -22.42 -23.59 -6.09
CA GLN A 200 -22.94 -24.25 -4.90
C GLN A 200 -21.90 -24.50 -3.84
N ALA A 201 -20.72 -25.00 -4.23
CA ALA A 201 -19.65 -25.32 -3.28
C ALA A 201 -19.04 -24.06 -2.63
N SER A 202 -18.88 -22.97 -3.41
CA SER A 202 -18.18 -21.77 -2.97
C SER A 202 -19.09 -20.75 -2.29
N PHE A 203 -20.36 -20.67 -2.71
CA PHE A 203 -21.30 -19.60 -2.30
C PHE A 203 -22.61 -20.14 -1.71
N GLY A 204 -22.81 -21.46 -1.69
CA GLY A 204 -24.06 -22.09 -1.23
C GLY A 204 -25.26 -21.84 -2.14
N ASN A 205 -25.06 -21.29 -3.35
CA ASN A 205 -26.11 -20.96 -4.32
C ASN A 205 -25.67 -21.36 -5.73
N PRO A 206 -26.36 -22.33 -6.40
CA PRO A 206 -25.97 -22.85 -7.72
C PRO A 206 -26.43 -21.95 -8.88
N ARG A 207 -27.13 -20.86 -8.60
CA ARG A 207 -27.78 -20.00 -9.60
C ARG A 207 -26.76 -19.25 -10.42
N LEU A 208 -26.90 -19.32 -11.75
CA LEU A 208 -26.02 -18.64 -12.70
C LEU A 208 -26.82 -17.66 -13.57
N PHE A 209 -26.15 -16.57 -13.96
CA PHE A 209 -26.63 -15.67 -15.00
C PHE A 209 -25.63 -15.58 -16.16
N VAL A 210 -26.12 -15.17 -17.33
CA VAL A 210 -25.34 -15.07 -18.56
C VAL A 210 -25.07 -13.63 -18.90
N GLU A 211 -23.82 -13.34 -19.33
CA GLU A 211 -23.45 -12.07 -19.94
C GLU A 211 -22.63 -12.28 -21.21
N LYS A 212 -22.66 -11.33 -22.12
CA LYS A 212 -21.72 -11.27 -23.25
C LYS A 212 -20.30 -11.20 -22.71
N LEU A 213 -19.41 -12.05 -23.19
CA LEU A 213 -17.98 -11.92 -22.92
C LEU A 213 -17.43 -10.80 -23.82
N LEU A 214 -17.01 -9.72 -23.19
CA LEU A 214 -16.32 -8.63 -23.84
C LEU A 214 -14.82 -8.89 -23.74
N THR A 215 -14.12 -8.86 -24.89
CA THR A 215 -12.66 -9.07 -24.98
C THR A 215 -11.95 -7.76 -25.27
N ASP A 216 -10.68 -7.67 -24.90
CA ASP A 216 -9.81 -6.52 -25.16
C ASP A 216 -10.38 -5.18 -24.68
N VAL A 217 -11.12 -5.23 -23.58
CA VAL A 217 -11.75 -4.07 -22.96
C VAL A 217 -10.82 -3.39 -21.95
N HIS A 218 -11.18 -2.16 -21.60
CA HIS A 218 -10.56 -1.42 -20.49
C HIS A 218 -11.48 -1.46 -19.27
N HIS A 219 -10.92 -1.66 -18.09
CA HIS A 219 -11.64 -1.62 -16.83
C HIS A 219 -11.49 -0.22 -16.23
N ILE A 220 -12.52 0.58 -16.39
CA ILE A 220 -12.54 1.98 -15.94
C ILE A 220 -13.58 2.12 -14.83
N GLU A 221 -13.24 2.82 -13.77
CA GLU A 221 -14.14 2.98 -12.63
C GLU A 221 -14.21 4.43 -12.16
N ILE A 222 -15.37 4.80 -11.59
CA ILE A 222 -15.62 6.14 -11.07
C ILE A 222 -15.85 6.07 -9.56
N GLN A 223 -14.96 6.71 -8.80
CA GLN A 223 -15.17 6.96 -7.38
C GLN A 223 -16.20 8.05 -7.19
N VAL A 224 -17.19 7.81 -6.31
CA VAL A 224 -18.13 8.85 -5.87
C VAL A 224 -18.11 8.98 -4.35
N LEU A 225 -18.43 10.18 -3.89
CA LEU A 225 -18.70 10.48 -2.49
C LEU A 225 -20.03 11.23 -2.42
N ALA A 226 -20.95 10.74 -1.59
CA ALA A 226 -22.27 11.31 -1.43
C ALA A 226 -22.59 11.56 0.04
N ASP A 227 -23.27 12.66 0.35
CA ASP A 227 -23.69 13.01 1.70
C ASP A 227 -25.19 12.76 1.95
N HIS A 228 -25.65 13.06 3.16
CA HIS A 228 -27.05 12.92 3.58
C HIS A 228 -27.99 13.98 2.99
N TYR A 229 -27.45 14.98 2.27
CA TYR A 229 -28.20 16.15 1.77
C TYR A 229 -28.43 16.10 0.28
N GLY A 230 -27.97 15.03 -0.39
CA GLY A 230 -28.12 14.80 -1.82
C GLY A 230 -26.96 15.35 -2.65
N ASN A 231 -25.92 15.90 -2.02
CA ASN A 231 -24.71 16.29 -2.73
C ASN A 231 -23.92 15.03 -3.12
N VAL A 232 -23.46 15.00 -4.36
CA VAL A 232 -22.67 13.91 -4.92
C VAL A 232 -21.48 14.49 -5.67
N PHE A 233 -20.28 14.11 -5.26
CA PHE A 233 -19.05 14.41 -5.99
C PHE A 233 -18.55 13.14 -6.70
N ALA A 234 -18.34 13.23 -8.02
CA ALA A 234 -17.74 12.18 -8.83
C ALA A 234 -16.31 12.57 -9.20
N PHE A 235 -15.35 11.76 -8.76
CA PHE A 235 -13.93 11.95 -9.07
C PHE A 235 -13.61 11.52 -10.50
N ASP A 236 -12.43 11.88 -11.00
CA ASP A 236 -11.93 11.36 -12.26
C ASP A 236 -11.72 9.84 -12.15
N GLU A 237 -11.69 9.19 -13.29
CA GLU A 237 -11.59 7.74 -13.39
C GLU A 237 -10.32 7.19 -12.78
N ARG A 238 -10.42 5.92 -12.38
CA ARG A 238 -9.29 5.02 -12.21
C ARG A 238 -9.32 3.99 -13.35
N ASP A 239 -8.18 3.75 -13.93
CA ASP A 239 -7.95 2.69 -14.91
C ASP A 239 -7.37 1.49 -14.20
N CYS A 240 -8.13 0.41 -14.16
CA CYS A 240 -7.81 -0.86 -13.49
C CYS A 240 -7.59 -1.98 -14.51
N THR A 241 -7.18 -1.64 -15.72
CA THR A 241 -7.11 -2.55 -16.87
C THR A 241 -6.03 -3.63 -16.69
N VAL A 242 -4.90 -3.30 -16.05
CA VAL A 242 -3.85 -4.28 -15.79
C VAL A 242 -4.29 -5.24 -14.70
N GLN A 243 -4.73 -6.43 -15.12
CA GLN A 243 -5.28 -7.44 -14.24
C GLN A 243 -4.92 -8.85 -14.70
N ARG A 244 -5.07 -9.81 -13.81
CA ARG A 244 -4.90 -11.23 -14.08
C ARG A 244 -6.06 -12.01 -13.48
N ASN A 245 -6.71 -12.87 -14.27
CA ASN A 245 -7.89 -13.64 -13.83
C ASN A 245 -8.96 -12.75 -13.18
N ASN A 246 -9.23 -11.58 -13.77
CA ASN A 246 -10.15 -10.54 -13.26
C ASN A 246 -9.77 -9.95 -11.89
N GLN A 247 -8.52 -10.09 -11.46
CA GLN A 247 -7.99 -9.45 -10.27
C GLN A 247 -7.07 -8.30 -10.68
N LYS A 248 -7.38 -7.10 -10.21
CA LYS A 248 -6.60 -5.89 -10.44
C LYS A 248 -5.20 -6.05 -9.85
N LEU A 249 -4.16 -5.75 -10.62
CA LEU A 249 -2.76 -5.76 -10.19
C LEU A 249 -2.20 -4.35 -10.04
N MET A 250 -2.70 -3.44 -10.87
CA MET A 250 -2.26 -2.06 -10.96
C MET A 250 -3.45 -1.14 -11.28
N GLU A 251 -3.41 0.07 -10.75
CA GLU A 251 -4.43 1.10 -10.99
C GLU A 251 -3.77 2.45 -11.29
N ILE A 252 -4.38 3.22 -12.20
CA ILE A 252 -3.82 4.47 -12.72
C ILE A 252 -4.91 5.56 -12.78
N THR A 253 -4.57 6.80 -12.49
CA THR A 253 -5.45 7.96 -12.66
C THR A 253 -4.67 9.22 -13.05
N PRO A 254 -5.05 9.96 -14.12
CA PRO A 254 -6.04 9.58 -15.12
C PRO A 254 -5.56 8.41 -15.96
N SER A 255 -6.46 7.75 -16.67
CA SER A 255 -6.12 6.67 -17.61
C SER A 255 -5.09 7.13 -18.64
N PRO A 256 -4.01 6.36 -18.89
CA PRO A 256 -3.07 6.64 -19.96
C PRO A 256 -3.63 6.26 -21.34
N TRP A 257 -4.68 5.46 -21.38
CA TRP A 257 -5.34 5.07 -22.63
C TRP A 257 -6.05 6.25 -23.27
N LYS A 258 -5.72 6.54 -24.53
CA LYS A 258 -6.27 7.68 -25.30
C LYS A 258 -7.77 7.57 -25.56
N GLY A 259 -8.37 6.37 -25.43
CA GLY A 259 -9.81 6.16 -25.55
C GLY A 259 -10.63 6.78 -24.40
N VAL A 260 -10.03 7.06 -23.25
CA VAL A 260 -10.69 7.84 -22.20
C VAL A 260 -10.60 9.33 -22.52
N THR A 261 -11.43 9.74 -23.48
CA THR A 261 -11.59 11.15 -23.82
C THR A 261 -12.28 11.94 -22.70
N ARG A 262 -12.23 13.26 -22.76
CA ARG A 262 -12.95 14.13 -21.82
C ARG A 262 -14.46 13.83 -21.83
N GLU A 263 -15.04 13.61 -23.01
CA GLU A 263 -16.45 13.30 -23.18
C GLU A 263 -16.83 11.96 -22.53
N LEU A 264 -16.00 10.94 -22.72
CA LEU A 264 -16.21 9.64 -22.06
C LEU A 264 -16.12 9.77 -20.55
N ARG A 265 -15.09 10.46 -20.02
CA ARG A 265 -14.93 10.71 -18.59
C ARG A 265 -16.16 11.37 -17.98
N GLU A 266 -16.64 12.47 -18.56
CA GLU A 266 -17.82 13.16 -18.05
C GLU A 266 -19.11 12.31 -18.17
N ARG A 267 -19.24 11.49 -19.21
CA ARG A 267 -20.35 10.54 -19.36
C ARG A 267 -20.34 9.48 -18.26
N LEU A 268 -19.17 8.91 -17.95
CA LEU A 268 -19.01 7.93 -16.87
C LEU A 268 -19.32 8.55 -15.50
N LYS A 269 -18.82 9.74 -15.23
CA LYS A 269 -19.11 10.50 -14.01
C LYS A 269 -20.60 10.76 -13.86
N GLU A 270 -21.27 11.15 -14.96
CA GLU A 270 -22.71 11.40 -14.94
C GLU A 270 -23.51 10.10 -14.71
N TYR A 271 -23.12 8.99 -15.31
CA TYR A 271 -23.73 7.69 -15.01
C TYR A 271 -23.60 7.32 -13.52
N ALA A 272 -22.42 7.50 -12.97
CA ALA A 272 -22.17 7.23 -11.55
C ALA A 272 -23.01 8.13 -10.63
N ARG A 273 -23.10 9.45 -10.90
CA ARG A 273 -23.95 10.38 -10.13
C ARG A 273 -25.42 10.02 -10.19
N ARG A 274 -25.94 9.72 -11.37
CA ARG A 274 -27.35 9.34 -11.57
C ARG A 274 -27.69 8.07 -10.79
N LEU A 275 -26.80 7.07 -10.84
CA LEU A 275 -26.98 5.80 -10.18
C LEU A 275 -27.08 5.96 -8.65
N VAL A 276 -26.12 6.67 -8.04
CA VAL A 276 -26.09 6.84 -6.57
C VAL A 276 -27.21 7.76 -6.08
N ARG A 277 -27.58 8.82 -6.86
CA ARG A 277 -28.73 9.69 -6.53
C ARG A 277 -30.06 8.94 -6.54
N ALA A 278 -30.23 8.03 -7.51
CA ALA A 278 -31.49 7.30 -7.65
C ALA A 278 -31.84 6.40 -6.45
N VAL A 279 -30.84 6.00 -5.66
CA VAL A 279 -31.02 5.16 -4.47
C VAL A 279 -30.79 5.93 -3.17
N GLY A 280 -30.60 7.26 -3.23
CA GLY A 280 -30.30 8.07 -2.05
C GLY A 280 -29.02 7.63 -1.34
N TYR A 281 -28.00 7.23 -2.11
CA TYR A 281 -26.73 6.72 -1.57
C TYR A 281 -26.02 7.76 -0.71
N GLN A 282 -25.38 7.29 0.34
CA GLN A 282 -24.57 8.09 1.26
C GLN A 282 -23.26 7.35 1.51
N SER A 283 -22.13 8.05 1.57
CA SER A 283 -20.79 7.48 1.76
C SER A 283 -20.01 7.35 0.45
N LEU A 284 -18.91 6.62 0.48
CA LEU A 284 -18.08 6.29 -0.68
C LEU A 284 -18.68 5.11 -1.46
N ALA A 285 -18.70 5.21 -2.77
CA ALA A 285 -18.95 4.09 -3.67
C ALA A 285 -18.04 4.16 -4.89
N THR A 286 -17.87 3.04 -5.57
CA THR A 286 -17.19 2.97 -6.86
C THR A 286 -18.09 2.30 -7.86
N VAL A 287 -18.31 2.95 -9.00
CA VAL A 287 -19.07 2.40 -10.13
C VAL A 287 -18.07 1.91 -11.17
N GLU A 288 -18.10 0.62 -11.48
CA GLU A 288 -17.16 -0.04 -12.39
C GLU A 288 -17.77 -0.23 -13.78
N PHE A 289 -16.96 0.02 -14.80
CA PHE A 289 -17.32 -0.09 -16.21
C PHE A 289 -16.30 -0.90 -16.99
N LEU A 290 -16.77 -1.68 -17.95
CA LEU A 290 -15.94 -2.15 -19.06
C LEU A 290 -16.15 -1.20 -20.24
N VAL A 291 -15.07 -0.72 -20.80
CA VAL A 291 -15.09 0.16 -21.98
C VAL A 291 -14.46 -0.57 -23.15
N THR A 292 -15.23 -0.73 -24.22
CA THR A 292 -14.75 -1.38 -25.43
C THR A 292 -13.77 -0.49 -26.21
N PRO A 293 -12.95 -1.04 -27.13
CA PRO A 293 -11.99 -0.23 -27.90
C PRO A 293 -12.61 0.93 -28.70
N ASP A 294 -13.89 0.80 -29.09
CA ASP A 294 -14.66 1.85 -29.76
C ASP A 294 -15.31 2.87 -28.81
N GLY A 295 -14.97 2.82 -27.50
CA GLY A 295 -15.36 3.80 -26.50
C GLY A 295 -16.78 3.63 -25.92
N ASN A 296 -17.40 2.46 -26.08
CA ASN A 296 -18.71 2.17 -25.48
C ASN A 296 -18.54 1.63 -24.06
N PRO A 297 -19.07 2.32 -23.03
CA PRO A 297 -19.00 1.85 -21.65
C PRO A 297 -20.18 0.96 -21.31
N TYR A 298 -19.93 -0.07 -20.52
CA TYR A 298 -20.91 -0.95 -19.92
C TYR A 298 -20.67 -1.05 -18.43
N MET A 299 -21.66 -0.65 -17.62
CA MET A 299 -21.59 -0.80 -16.16
C MET A 299 -21.62 -2.28 -15.79
N ILE A 300 -20.75 -2.69 -14.88
CA ILE A 300 -20.65 -4.08 -14.41
C ILE A 300 -21.07 -4.24 -12.95
N GLU A 301 -20.63 -3.39 -12.07
CA GLU A 301 -20.98 -3.47 -10.64
C GLU A 301 -20.76 -2.13 -9.91
N VAL A 302 -21.29 -2.06 -8.70
CA VAL A 302 -21.03 -0.98 -7.75
C VAL A 302 -20.47 -1.55 -6.46
N ASN A 303 -19.33 -1.06 -6.04
CA ASN A 303 -18.76 -1.38 -4.73
C ASN A 303 -19.24 -0.33 -3.72
N THR A 304 -20.04 -0.75 -2.74
CA THR A 304 -20.69 0.13 -1.76
C THR A 304 -19.83 0.37 -0.52
N ARG A 305 -18.52 0.51 -0.72
CA ARG A 305 -17.50 0.62 0.32
C ARG A 305 -16.26 1.38 -0.16
N LEU A 306 -15.32 1.60 0.74
CA LEU A 306 -13.97 2.05 0.39
C LEU A 306 -13.28 0.99 -0.47
N GLN A 307 -12.64 1.40 -1.55
CA GLN A 307 -11.88 0.53 -2.46
C GLN A 307 -10.39 0.42 -2.03
N VAL A 308 -9.74 -0.68 -2.43
CA VAL A 308 -8.30 -0.89 -2.22
C VAL A 308 -7.50 0.26 -2.84
N GLU A 309 -7.89 0.65 -4.06
CA GLU A 309 -7.24 1.64 -4.92
C GLU A 309 -7.65 3.10 -4.66
N HIS A 310 -8.38 3.38 -3.55
CA HIS A 310 -8.77 4.75 -3.19
C HIS A 310 -7.59 5.72 -3.10
N GLY A 311 -6.41 5.20 -2.73
CA GLY A 311 -5.21 5.99 -2.51
C GLY A 311 -4.71 6.76 -3.73
N ILE A 312 -4.96 6.28 -4.96
CA ILE A 312 -4.61 7.05 -6.17
C ILE A 312 -5.54 8.23 -6.40
N THR A 313 -6.84 8.09 -6.09
CA THR A 313 -7.79 9.22 -6.10
C THR A 313 -7.38 10.27 -5.07
N GLU A 314 -7.01 9.84 -3.86
CA GLU A 314 -6.50 10.74 -2.83
C GLU A 314 -5.24 11.49 -3.29
N SER A 315 -4.27 10.77 -3.88
CA SER A 315 -3.03 11.36 -4.39
C SER A 315 -3.28 12.34 -5.54
N ARG A 316 -4.24 12.02 -6.43
CA ARG A 316 -4.61 12.88 -7.55
C ARG A 316 -5.21 14.20 -7.11
N TYR A 317 -6.06 14.18 -6.08
CA TYR A 317 -6.83 15.33 -5.62
C TYR A 317 -6.24 16.02 -4.38
N GLY A 318 -5.27 15.41 -3.70
CA GLY A 318 -4.70 15.94 -2.46
C GLY A 318 -5.68 15.90 -1.28
N ILE A 319 -6.49 14.82 -1.16
CA ILE A 319 -7.51 14.64 -0.13
C ILE A 319 -7.33 13.33 0.64
N ASP A 320 -8.04 13.18 1.73
CA ASP A 320 -8.21 11.94 2.48
C ASP A 320 -9.68 11.48 2.37
N LEU A 321 -9.96 10.47 1.54
CA LEU A 321 -11.31 9.94 1.34
C LEU A 321 -11.87 9.25 2.59
N VAL A 322 -11.01 8.68 3.44
CA VAL A 322 -11.41 8.07 4.70
C VAL A 322 -11.88 9.14 5.69
N GLU A 323 -11.18 10.28 5.73
CA GLU A 323 -11.59 11.46 6.51
C GLU A 323 -12.99 11.93 6.08
N GLU A 324 -13.21 12.09 4.78
CA GLU A 324 -14.49 12.51 4.23
C GLU A 324 -15.60 11.49 4.52
N GLN A 325 -15.31 10.21 4.37
CA GLN A 325 -16.28 9.15 4.65
C GLN A 325 -16.72 9.15 6.12
N ILE A 326 -15.77 9.31 7.04
CA ILE A 326 -16.08 9.44 8.48
C ILE A 326 -16.92 10.69 8.71
N ALA A 327 -16.54 11.83 8.17
CA ALA A 327 -17.26 13.09 8.36
C ALA A 327 -18.71 13.01 7.87
N VAL A 328 -18.92 12.49 6.67
CA VAL A 328 -20.25 12.26 6.09
C VAL A 328 -21.09 11.33 6.97
N ALA A 329 -20.54 10.22 7.44
CA ALA A 329 -21.26 9.27 8.29
C ALA A 329 -21.76 9.89 9.59
N PHE A 330 -21.07 10.91 10.11
CA PHE A 330 -21.48 11.68 11.30
C PHE A 330 -22.27 12.95 10.96
N GLY A 331 -22.69 13.13 9.70
CA GLY A 331 -23.63 14.15 9.26
C GLY A 331 -23.00 15.43 8.72
N ALA A 332 -21.73 15.39 8.32
CA ALA A 332 -21.13 16.52 7.60
C ALA A 332 -21.66 16.64 6.18
N GLU A 333 -21.83 17.87 5.72
CA GLU A 333 -22.06 18.18 4.31
C GLU A 333 -20.75 18.11 3.53
N LEU A 334 -20.81 17.72 2.25
CA LEU A 334 -19.65 17.68 1.37
C LEU A 334 -19.00 19.06 1.21
N ARG A 335 -17.69 19.12 1.38
CA ARG A 335 -16.88 20.36 1.26
C ARG A 335 -16.48 20.70 -0.17
N TYR A 336 -16.68 19.77 -1.08
CA TYR A 336 -16.16 19.86 -2.46
C TYR A 336 -17.29 20.06 -3.48
N ASN A 337 -17.01 20.86 -4.48
CA ASN A 337 -17.81 20.95 -5.69
C ASN A 337 -16.89 20.91 -6.92
N GLU A 338 -17.44 20.45 -8.06
CA GLU A 338 -16.67 20.21 -9.29
C GLU A 338 -16.14 21.48 -9.95
N ASN A 339 -16.69 22.65 -9.60
CA ASN A 339 -16.24 23.92 -10.16
C ASN A 339 -14.94 24.41 -9.50
N THR A 340 -14.79 24.15 -8.20
CA THR A 340 -13.71 24.70 -7.38
C THR A 340 -12.63 23.67 -7.05
N PHE A 341 -12.97 22.39 -7.07
CA PHE A 341 -12.04 21.32 -6.67
C PHE A 341 -11.55 20.55 -7.91
N LYS A 342 -10.29 20.75 -8.27
CA LYS A 342 -9.67 20.19 -9.47
C LYS A 342 -8.53 19.22 -9.12
N PRO A 343 -8.35 18.17 -9.93
CA PRO A 343 -7.22 17.26 -9.75
C PRO A 343 -5.89 17.94 -10.12
N GLY A 344 -4.83 17.64 -9.38
CA GLY A 344 -3.50 18.24 -9.57
C GLY A 344 -2.43 17.28 -10.09
N TYR A 345 -2.65 15.95 -9.95
CA TYR A 345 -1.61 14.96 -10.19
C TYR A 345 -2.07 13.81 -11.07
N THR A 346 -1.11 13.13 -11.68
CA THR A 346 -1.23 11.76 -12.18
C THR A 346 -0.74 10.83 -11.09
N ALA A 347 -1.45 9.74 -10.83
CA ALA A 347 -1.07 8.77 -9.81
C ALA A 347 -1.21 7.33 -10.33
N MET A 348 -0.33 6.46 -9.87
CA MET A 348 -0.32 5.04 -10.19
C MET A 348 -0.07 4.23 -8.92
N GLN A 349 -0.84 3.16 -8.73
CA GLN A 349 -0.68 2.20 -7.65
C GLN A 349 -0.28 0.84 -8.21
N VAL A 350 0.57 0.14 -7.49
CA VAL A 350 0.84 -1.29 -7.69
C VAL A 350 0.56 -2.05 -6.39
N ARG A 351 -0.05 -3.22 -6.51
CA ARG A 351 -0.35 -4.11 -5.38
C ARG A 351 0.84 -5.01 -5.10
N ILE A 352 1.60 -4.69 -4.08
CA ILE A 352 2.73 -5.51 -3.63
C ILE A 352 2.17 -6.70 -2.84
N ASN A 353 1.88 -7.76 -3.58
CA ASN A 353 1.41 -9.02 -3.02
C ASN A 353 2.59 -9.93 -2.71
N LEU A 354 2.45 -10.73 -1.66
CA LEU A 354 3.36 -11.82 -1.36
C LEU A 354 2.93 -13.04 -2.21
N GLU A 355 3.35 -13.01 -3.45
CA GLU A 355 3.05 -14.01 -4.50
C GLU A 355 4.28 -14.21 -5.36
N ASN A 356 4.39 -15.39 -5.98
CA ASN A 356 5.42 -15.68 -6.96
C ASN A 356 4.87 -15.61 -8.39
N PRO A 357 5.09 -14.51 -9.14
CA PRO A 357 4.61 -14.40 -10.52
C PRO A 357 5.17 -15.46 -11.47
N GLN A 358 6.38 -15.99 -11.22
CA GLN A 358 7.00 -17.05 -12.02
C GLN A 358 6.36 -18.43 -11.78
N ASP A 359 5.69 -18.59 -10.62
CA ASP A 359 4.89 -19.76 -10.28
C ASP A 359 3.39 -19.41 -10.30
N ASN A 360 2.94 -18.88 -11.42
CA ASN A 360 1.53 -18.58 -11.67
C ASN A 360 0.88 -17.71 -10.56
N PHE A 361 1.63 -16.80 -9.94
CA PHE A 361 1.21 -15.95 -8.80
C PHE A 361 0.77 -16.77 -7.58
N ALA A 362 1.43 -17.91 -7.35
CA ALA A 362 1.16 -18.70 -6.15
C ALA A 362 1.40 -17.86 -4.89
N PRO A 363 0.44 -17.85 -3.93
CA PRO A 363 0.61 -17.13 -2.67
C PRO A 363 1.85 -17.61 -1.92
N ASN A 364 2.57 -16.65 -1.33
CA ASN A 364 3.75 -16.91 -0.53
C ASN A 364 3.58 -16.28 0.86
N SER A 365 3.85 -17.04 1.90
CA SER A 365 3.75 -16.61 3.29
C SER A 365 5.03 -16.93 4.04
N GLY A 366 5.23 -16.35 5.21
CA GLY A 366 6.39 -16.65 6.06
C GLY A 366 7.08 -15.42 6.62
N LEU A 367 8.24 -15.64 7.20
CA LEU A 367 8.99 -14.61 7.93
C LEU A 367 9.63 -13.60 6.97
N ILE A 368 9.29 -12.34 7.15
CA ILE A 368 9.94 -11.21 6.47
C ILE A 368 11.30 -10.98 7.14
N THR A 369 12.37 -11.43 6.50
CA THR A 369 13.73 -11.34 7.06
C THR A 369 14.38 -9.98 6.85
N ARG A 370 13.98 -9.27 5.77
CA ARG A 370 14.49 -7.95 5.42
C ARG A 370 13.35 -7.07 4.91
N TYR A 371 13.36 -5.81 5.31
CA TYR A 371 12.38 -4.83 4.85
C TYR A 371 13.03 -3.45 4.70
N VAL A 372 13.04 -2.91 3.48
CA VAL A 372 13.47 -1.53 3.19
C VAL A 372 12.37 -0.88 2.37
N SER A 373 11.66 0.07 2.95
CA SER A 373 10.59 0.79 2.26
C SER A 373 11.14 1.85 1.31
N PRO A 374 10.54 2.04 0.13
CA PRO A 374 10.87 3.18 -0.72
C PRO A 374 10.39 4.49 -0.11
N GLY A 375 10.95 5.60 -0.56
CA GLY A 375 10.57 6.92 -0.05
C GLY A 375 10.85 8.05 -1.05
N GLY A 376 10.90 9.28 -0.53
CA GLY A 376 11.17 10.48 -1.32
C GLY A 376 9.95 11.10 -1.98
N PRO A 377 10.12 12.23 -2.68
CA PRO A 377 9.02 12.99 -3.29
C PRO A 377 8.20 12.15 -4.28
N GLY A 378 6.88 12.25 -4.18
CA GLY A 378 5.95 11.56 -5.08
C GLY A 378 5.73 10.07 -4.77
N VAL A 379 6.19 9.57 -3.62
CA VAL A 379 5.98 8.19 -3.17
C VAL A 379 5.08 8.16 -1.95
N ARG A 380 4.04 7.31 -2.00
CA ARG A 380 3.21 6.93 -0.85
C ARG A 380 3.20 5.41 -0.72
N LEU A 381 3.32 4.93 0.51
CA LEU A 381 3.30 3.51 0.83
C LEU A 381 2.30 3.22 1.96
N ASP A 382 1.26 2.45 1.65
CA ASP A 382 0.36 1.88 2.64
C ASP A 382 0.69 0.39 2.79
N SER A 383 1.33 0.01 3.90
CA SER A 383 1.93 -1.30 4.11
C SER A 383 1.53 -1.91 5.45
N ASN A 384 1.38 -3.24 5.49
CA ASN A 384 1.18 -4.03 6.71
C ASN A 384 2.30 -5.07 6.92
N ILE A 385 3.49 -4.81 6.41
CA ILE A 385 4.67 -5.65 6.58
C ILE A 385 5.81 -4.88 7.24
N SER A 386 6.66 -5.60 7.94
CA SER A 386 7.90 -5.10 8.56
C SER A 386 8.89 -6.24 8.70
N ALA A 387 10.17 -5.94 8.91
CA ALA A 387 11.15 -6.97 9.26
C ALA A 387 10.75 -7.67 10.56
N GLY A 388 10.90 -9.00 10.61
CA GLY A 388 10.51 -9.84 11.73
C GLY A 388 9.02 -10.21 11.79
N TYR A 389 8.19 -9.71 10.87
CA TYR A 389 6.79 -10.12 10.79
C TYR A 389 6.65 -11.44 10.05
N ASP A 390 5.98 -12.41 10.67
CA ASP A 390 5.60 -13.67 10.05
C ASP A 390 4.26 -13.46 9.32
N PHE A 391 4.31 -13.34 7.99
CA PHE A 391 3.14 -13.03 7.17
C PHE A 391 2.24 -14.27 7.07
N PRO A 392 0.98 -14.19 7.55
CA PRO A 392 0.12 -15.34 7.70
C PRO A 392 -0.47 -15.80 6.35
N ALA A 393 -0.57 -17.12 6.16
CA ALA A 393 -1.25 -17.75 5.03
C ALA A 393 -2.79 -17.77 5.13
N ASN A 394 -3.35 -17.28 6.24
CA ASN A 394 -4.80 -17.38 6.53
C ASN A 394 -5.65 -16.34 5.78
N TYR A 395 -5.02 -15.35 5.18
CA TYR A 395 -5.69 -14.19 4.56
C TYR A 395 -5.19 -13.98 3.13
N ASP A 396 -5.59 -12.86 2.52
CA ASP A 396 -5.05 -12.45 1.22
C ASP A 396 -3.55 -12.18 1.27
N SER A 397 -2.91 -12.21 0.11
CA SER A 397 -1.47 -12.00 -0.08
C SER A 397 -1.03 -10.53 -0.07
N ALA A 398 -1.96 -9.58 0.12
CA ALA A 398 -1.67 -8.16 0.03
C ALA A 398 -0.76 -7.67 1.16
N GLY A 399 0.49 -7.37 0.84
CA GLY A 399 1.50 -6.85 1.78
C GLY A 399 1.53 -5.33 1.85
N ALA A 400 1.44 -4.67 0.69
CA ALA A 400 1.48 -3.21 0.59
C ALA A 400 0.82 -2.69 -0.69
N LEU A 401 0.44 -1.40 -0.65
CA LEU A 401 0.02 -0.60 -1.80
C LEU A 401 1.08 0.49 -1.99
N LEU A 402 1.82 0.40 -3.09
CA LEU A 402 2.83 1.39 -3.44
C LEU A 402 2.23 2.34 -4.47
N ILE A 403 2.22 3.62 -4.17
CA ILE A 403 1.67 4.68 -5.02
C ILE A 403 2.80 5.64 -5.40
N ALA A 404 2.92 5.91 -6.71
CA ALA A 404 3.72 7.00 -7.24
C ALA A 404 2.79 8.08 -7.82
N TYR A 405 3.13 9.35 -7.62
CA TYR A 405 2.35 10.45 -8.16
C TYR A 405 3.22 11.65 -8.54
N SER A 406 2.83 12.33 -9.61
CA SER A 406 3.48 13.56 -10.08
C SER A 406 2.53 14.35 -11.00
N HIS A 407 2.99 15.43 -11.62
CA HIS A 407 2.17 16.24 -12.52
C HIS A 407 2.00 15.64 -13.92
N ASP A 408 2.82 14.67 -14.31
CA ASP A 408 2.76 14.04 -15.64
C ASP A 408 3.03 12.51 -15.57
N TRP A 409 2.63 11.82 -16.62
CA TRP A 409 2.70 10.37 -16.72
C TRP A 409 4.15 9.84 -16.71
N GLU A 410 5.03 10.39 -17.54
CA GLU A 410 6.42 9.92 -17.65
C GLU A 410 7.19 10.07 -16.33
N LYS A 411 6.98 11.19 -15.64
CA LYS A 411 7.58 11.41 -14.33
C LYS A 411 7.01 10.45 -13.28
N THR A 412 5.71 10.15 -13.34
CA THR A 412 5.07 9.18 -12.44
C THR A 412 5.65 7.78 -12.66
N LEU A 413 5.86 7.37 -13.92
CA LEU A 413 6.55 6.12 -14.27
C LEU A 413 7.98 6.07 -13.71
N GLY A 414 8.75 7.13 -13.89
CA GLY A 414 10.12 7.21 -13.36
C GLY A 414 10.18 7.13 -11.83
N ILE A 415 9.22 7.76 -11.13
CA ILE A 415 9.10 7.67 -9.66
C ILE A 415 8.76 6.22 -9.24
N MET A 416 7.83 5.56 -9.93
CA MET A 416 7.47 4.18 -9.64
C MET A 416 8.63 3.22 -9.90
N GLU A 417 9.36 3.39 -11.01
CA GLU A 417 10.54 2.58 -11.32
C GLU A 417 11.60 2.70 -10.23
N ARG A 418 11.90 3.93 -9.79
CA ARG A 418 12.81 4.18 -8.66
C ARG A 418 12.29 3.53 -7.39
N ALA A 419 11.03 3.76 -7.03
CA ALA A 419 10.43 3.23 -5.80
C ALA A 419 10.46 1.69 -5.77
N LEU A 420 10.16 1.01 -6.89
CA LEU A 420 10.24 -0.45 -6.99
C LEU A 420 11.70 -0.96 -6.95
N SER A 421 12.67 -0.15 -7.39
CA SER A 421 14.09 -0.53 -7.31
C SER A 421 14.65 -0.42 -5.88
N GLU A 422 14.12 0.50 -5.09
CA GLU A 422 14.49 0.72 -3.69
C GLU A 422 13.74 -0.21 -2.72
N TYR A 423 12.57 -0.76 -3.13
CA TYR A 423 11.73 -1.57 -2.25
C TYR A 423 12.28 -2.99 -2.10
N VAL A 424 12.73 -3.32 -0.90
CA VAL A 424 13.28 -4.65 -0.59
C VAL A 424 12.43 -5.36 0.45
N ILE A 425 11.95 -6.55 0.10
CA ILE A 425 11.23 -7.46 0.98
C ILE A 425 11.93 -8.82 0.86
N GLY A 426 12.64 -9.24 1.89
CA GLY A 426 13.38 -10.51 1.90
C GLY A 426 12.67 -11.57 2.72
N GLY A 427 12.93 -12.84 2.39
CA GLY A 427 12.34 -14.01 3.05
C GLY A 427 11.11 -14.58 2.36
N VAL A 428 10.50 -13.82 1.43
CA VAL A 428 9.31 -14.19 0.67
C VAL A 428 9.39 -13.70 -0.77
N HIS A 429 8.67 -14.36 -1.68
CA HIS A 429 8.44 -13.85 -3.03
C HIS A 429 7.40 -12.76 -3.05
N THR A 430 7.56 -11.79 -3.95
CA THR A 430 6.63 -10.68 -4.12
C THR A 430 6.42 -10.33 -5.59
N THR A 431 5.38 -9.55 -5.87
CA THR A 431 5.08 -9.03 -7.21
C THR A 431 6.00 -7.88 -7.66
N ILE A 432 6.96 -7.43 -6.85
CA ILE A 432 7.87 -6.32 -7.19
C ILE A 432 8.64 -6.58 -8.49
N PRO A 433 9.28 -7.75 -8.72
CA PRO A 433 10.02 -7.99 -9.95
C PRO A 433 9.12 -7.94 -11.20
N PHE A 434 7.92 -8.47 -11.12
CA PHE A 434 6.92 -8.40 -12.19
C PHE A 434 6.59 -6.95 -12.56
N PHE A 435 6.28 -6.10 -11.58
CA PHE A 435 5.97 -4.69 -11.85
C PHE A 435 7.14 -3.92 -12.46
N ARG A 436 8.37 -4.28 -12.12
CA ARG A 436 9.57 -3.71 -12.77
C ARG A 436 9.63 -4.04 -14.27
N GLN A 437 9.11 -5.21 -14.70
CA GLN A 437 8.99 -5.54 -16.13
C GLN A 437 7.83 -4.78 -16.76
N VAL A 438 6.66 -4.74 -16.12
CA VAL A 438 5.48 -4.03 -16.63
C VAL A 438 5.80 -2.56 -16.94
N ILE A 439 6.46 -1.84 -16.03
CA ILE A 439 6.78 -0.41 -16.21
C ILE A 439 7.74 -0.16 -17.38
N LYS A 440 8.56 -1.13 -17.74
CA LYS A 440 9.48 -1.04 -18.88
C LYS A 440 8.83 -1.42 -20.21
N ASN A 441 7.69 -2.10 -20.18
CA ASN A 441 7.00 -2.55 -21.37
C ASN A 441 6.50 -1.34 -22.19
N PRO A 442 6.82 -1.24 -23.50
CA PRO A 442 6.44 -0.11 -24.34
C PRO A 442 4.92 0.07 -24.47
N ASP A 443 4.16 -1.02 -24.61
CA ASP A 443 2.70 -0.97 -24.78
C ASP A 443 2.05 -0.40 -23.51
N PHE A 444 2.53 -0.83 -22.34
CA PHE A 444 2.10 -0.26 -21.06
C PHE A 444 2.40 1.25 -20.98
N ARG A 445 3.61 1.67 -21.33
CA ARG A 445 4.02 3.08 -21.27
C ARG A 445 3.19 3.97 -22.19
N ASN A 446 2.79 3.44 -23.36
CA ASN A 446 1.97 4.12 -24.35
C ASN A 446 0.47 4.11 -24.01
N GLY A 447 0.04 3.37 -22.96
CA GLY A 447 -1.36 3.16 -22.62
C GLY A 447 -2.08 2.18 -23.55
N GLU A 448 -1.34 1.38 -24.31
CA GLU A 448 -1.85 0.35 -25.22
C GLU A 448 -2.06 -0.96 -24.45
N ILE A 449 -2.97 -0.93 -23.49
CA ILE A 449 -3.28 -2.04 -22.58
C ILE A 449 -4.73 -2.47 -22.73
N SER A 450 -5.00 -3.74 -22.45
CA SER A 450 -6.35 -4.30 -22.32
C SER A 450 -6.41 -5.22 -21.11
N THR A 451 -7.59 -5.71 -20.76
CA THR A 451 -7.74 -6.70 -19.67
C THR A 451 -6.98 -8.01 -19.93
N ASN A 452 -6.54 -8.24 -21.18
CA ASN A 452 -5.72 -9.36 -21.61
C ASN A 452 -4.22 -9.06 -21.60
N PHE A 453 -3.80 -7.85 -21.25
CA PHE A 453 -2.40 -7.38 -21.33
C PHE A 453 -1.40 -8.38 -20.70
N VAL A 454 -1.65 -8.84 -19.48
CA VAL A 454 -0.73 -9.77 -18.79
C VAL A 454 -0.68 -11.13 -19.51
N ALA A 455 -1.77 -11.59 -20.06
CA ALA A 455 -1.82 -12.85 -20.81
C ALA A 455 -1.13 -12.76 -22.18
N GLN A 456 -1.15 -11.58 -22.79
CA GLN A 456 -0.50 -11.29 -24.07
C GLN A 456 1.02 -11.09 -23.92
N HIS A 457 1.50 -10.82 -22.68
CA HIS A 457 2.90 -10.54 -22.37
C HIS A 457 3.49 -11.55 -21.37
N PRO A 458 3.65 -12.83 -21.75
CA PRO A 458 4.22 -13.86 -20.85
C PRO A 458 5.67 -13.58 -20.46
N GLU A 459 6.41 -12.78 -21.24
CA GLU A 459 7.77 -12.33 -20.94
C GLU A 459 7.85 -11.49 -19.66
N LEU A 460 6.76 -10.87 -19.21
CA LEU A 460 6.71 -10.10 -17.96
C LEU A 460 7.01 -10.95 -16.70
N MET A 461 6.84 -12.28 -16.79
CA MET A 461 7.20 -13.23 -15.75
C MET A 461 8.63 -13.79 -15.92
N GLN A 462 9.37 -13.38 -16.96
CA GLN A 462 10.73 -13.84 -17.24
C GLN A 462 11.74 -12.81 -16.72
N TYR A 463 12.20 -12.98 -15.49
CA TYR A 463 13.23 -12.16 -14.87
C TYR A 463 14.12 -13.04 -13.98
N GLU A 464 15.38 -12.60 -13.77
CA GLU A 464 16.24 -13.23 -12.79
C GLU A 464 15.70 -13.00 -11.38
N ASP A 465 15.58 -14.07 -10.61
CA ASP A 465 15.09 -13.99 -9.25
C ASP A 465 16.16 -13.35 -8.35
N LEU A 466 15.98 -12.05 -8.07
CA LEU A 466 16.81 -11.29 -7.13
C LEU A 466 16.78 -11.87 -5.70
N ALA A 467 15.75 -12.66 -5.36
CA ALA A 467 15.71 -13.38 -4.09
C ALA A 467 16.74 -14.51 -4.08
N ALA A 468 16.92 -15.22 -5.20
CA ALA A 468 17.98 -16.23 -5.37
C ALA A 468 19.38 -15.59 -5.32
N GLU A 469 19.54 -14.40 -5.86
CA GLU A 469 20.81 -13.64 -5.78
C GLU A 469 21.07 -13.14 -4.35
N SER A 470 20.05 -12.65 -3.65
CA SER A 470 20.14 -12.26 -2.25
C SER A 470 20.41 -13.46 -1.34
N GLU A 471 19.81 -14.62 -1.62
CA GLU A 471 20.08 -15.87 -0.90
C GLU A 471 21.51 -16.37 -1.16
N ARG A 472 21.98 -16.27 -2.42
CA ARG A 472 23.36 -16.59 -2.81
C ARG A 472 24.35 -15.66 -2.12
N LEU A 473 24.09 -14.35 -2.07
CA LEU A 473 24.87 -13.38 -1.29
C LEU A 473 24.83 -13.67 0.20
N SER A 474 23.67 -14.01 0.75
CA SER A 474 23.51 -14.36 2.17
C SER A 474 24.24 -15.66 2.50
N ARG A 475 24.20 -16.67 1.65
CA ARG A 475 25.00 -17.90 1.78
C ARG A 475 26.49 -17.60 1.70
N LEU A 476 26.91 -16.75 0.75
CA LEU A 476 28.30 -16.33 0.63
C LEU A 476 28.79 -15.60 1.88
N VAL A 477 27.98 -14.66 2.42
CA VAL A 477 28.28 -13.96 3.67
C VAL A 477 28.31 -14.93 4.85
N ALA A 478 27.36 -15.87 4.93
CA ALA A 478 27.33 -16.90 5.98
C ALA A 478 28.55 -17.86 5.88
N GLU A 479 28.94 -18.27 4.66
CA GLU A 479 30.15 -19.07 4.44
C GLU A 479 31.42 -18.31 4.82
N ILE A 480 31.50 -17.03 4.45
CA ILE A 480 32.62 -16.15 4.81
C ILE A 480 32.70 -16.00 6.34
N SER A 481 31.54 -15.83 7.02
CA SER A 481 31.46 -15.71 8.48
C SER A 481 31.79 -17.04 9.19
N ALA A 482 31.28 -18.16 8.69
CA ALA A 482 31.49 -19.49 9.30
C ALA A 482 32.93 -20.02 9.10
N LYS A 483 33.58 -19.67 7.99
CA LYS A 483 34.96 -20.11 7.72
C LYS A 483 36.00 -19.19 8.37
N GLY A 484 35.60 -18.20 9.16
CA GLY A 484 36.52 -17.22 9.75
C GLY A 484 37.29 -16.42 8.71
N TYR A 485 36.74 -16.29 7.51
CA TYR A 485 37.34 -15.51 6.43
C TYR A 485 37.27 -14.04 6.82
N ASN A 486 38.41 -13.48 7.19
CA ASN A 486 38.50 -12.03 7.37
C ASN A 486 38.47 -11.38 6.00
N PRO A 487 37.35 -10.72 5.59
CA PRO A 487 37.26 -10.11 4.27
C PRO A 487 38.33 -9.04 4.03
N TYR A 488 38.99 -8.60 5.10
CA TYR A 488 40.09 -7.64 5.06
C TYR A 488 41.46 -8.28 4.76
N VAL A 489 41.59 -9.61 4.91
CA VAL A 489 42.83 -10.31 4.53
C VAL A 489 42.90 -10.54 3.01
N SER A 490 41.74 -10.77 2.37
CA SER A 490 41.68 -10.88 0.90
C SER A 490 41.78 -9.52 0.19
N LEU A 491 41.52 -8.41 0.85
CA LEU A 491 41.81 -7.07 0.36
C LEU A 491 43.30 -6.79 0.23
N GLY A 492 44.17 -7.65 0.80
CA GLY A 492 45.60 -7.60 0.55
C GLY A 492 45.97 -7.85 -0.92
N GLU A 493 45.23 -8.72 -1.61
CA GLU A 493 45.43 -8.98 -3.06
C GLU A 493 44.77 -7.90 -3.94
N TYR A 494 43.67 -7.27 -3.48
CA TYR A 494 43.06 -6.12 -4.16
C TYR A 494 43.90 -4.84 -4.09
N ARG A 495 44.85 -4.73 -3.15
CA ARG A 495 45.81 -3.64 -3.07
C ARG A 495 46.87 -3.65 -4.19
N THR A 496 46.93 -4.69 -5.00
CA THR A 496 47.87 -4.77 -6.14
C THR A 496 47.33 -4.20 -7.44
N ARG A 497 46.04 -3.81 -7.52
CA ARG A 497 45.51 -3.06 -8.66
C ARG A 497 45.44 -1.59 -8.32
N GLU A 498 46.40 -0.82 -8.82
CA GLU A 498 46.48 0.64 -9.01
C GLU A 498 45.30 1.51 -8.51
N THR A 499 44.85 1.33 -7.27
CA THR A 499 44.18 2.41 -6.56
C THR A 499 45.26 3.43 -6.19
N PRO A 500 45.07 4.72 -6.47
CA PRO A 500 45.99 5.75 -6.02
C PRO A 500 46.17 5.54 -4.51
N ARG A 501 47.39 5.25 -4.09
CA ARG A 501 47.70 5.15 -2.67
C ARG A 501 47.29 6.48 -2.04
N LEU A 502 46.36 6.47 -1.11
CA LEU A 502 46.05 7.65 -0.26
C LEU A 502 47.32 8.26 0.37
N GLY A 503 48.43 7.50 0.38
CA GLY A 503 49.74 7.99 0.78
C GLY A 503 50.40 9.03 -0.15
N ALA A 504 49.84 9.33 -1.34
CA ALA A 504 50.31 10.40 -2.21
C ALA A 504 49.77 11.79 -1.77
N PHE A 505 48.73 11.84 -0.94
CA PHE A 505 48.22 13.07 -0.37
C PHE A 505 48.67 13.17 1.11
N ARG A 506 49.95 13.35 1.33
CA ARG A 506 50.45 13.84 2.59
C ARG A 506 50.39 15.36 2.52
N PRO A 507 49.46 16.03 3.25
CA PRO A 507 49.62 17.47 3.42
C PRO A 507 51.01 17.71 4.05
N HIS A 508 51.81 18.60 3.47
CA HIS A 508 53.00 19.08 4.09
C HIS A 508 52.60 19.95 5.28
N LEU A 509 52.19 19.31 6.35
CA LEU A 509 52.03 19.99 7.63
C LEU A 509 53.43 20.11 8.28
N PRO A 510 53.78 21.27 8.82
CA PRO A 510 55.00 21.41 9.57
C PRO A 510 55.01 20.42 10.74
N VAL A 511 56.01 19.57 10.82
CA VAL A 511 56.16 18.63 11.94
C VAL A 511 56.81 19.41 13.07
N ILE A 512 56.01 19.75 14.05
CA ILE A 512 56.51 20.32 15.31
C ILE A 512 57.27 19.23 16.04
N SER A 513 58.50 19.51 16.46
CA SER A 513 59.35 18.56 17.16
C SER A 513 58.79 18.20 18.54
N ASN A 514 59.07 17.00 19.05
CA ASN A 514 58.64 16.60 20.39
C ASN A 514 59.25 17.46 21.50
N GLU A 515 60.32 18.19 21.24
CA GLU A 515 60.92 19.13 22.18
C GLU A 515 60.14 20.45 22.24
N GLU A 516 59.68 20.95 21.10
CA GLU A 516 58.81 22.15 21.03
C GLU A 516 57.47 21.86 21.71
N ARG A 517 56.89 20.68 21.56
CA ARG A 517 55.64 20.25 22.21
C ARG A 517 55.72 20.17 23.73
N ARG A 518 56.88 19.77 24.29
CA ARG A 518 57.09 19.69 25.74
C ARG A 518 57.23 21.04 26.38
N GLN A 519 57.62 22.07 25.63
CA GLN A 519 57.73 23.43 26.14
C GLN A 519 56.38 24.18 26.16
N GLU A 520 55.41 23.74 25.36
CA GLU A 520 54.11 24.40 25.25
C GLU A 520 52.99 23.82 26.12
N ASN A 521 53.23 22.71 26.83
CA ASN A 521 52.23 22.12 27.72
C ASN A 521 52.58 22.44 29.19
N PRO A 522 52.10 23.58 29.73
CA PRO A 522 52.47 24.04 31.08
C PRO A 522 51.80 23.25 32.21
N TYR A 523 50.99 22.20 31.90
CA TYR A 523 50.20 21.49 32.92
C TYR A 523 50.75 20.12 33.25
N PRO A 524 50.83 19.77 34.54
CA PRO A 524 51.06 18.41 34.96
C PRO A 524 49.85 17.55 34.56
N HIS A 525 50.08 16.40 33.94
CA HIS A 525 49.03 15.45 33.61
C HIS A 525 48.23 15.08 34.86
N GLY A 526 46.91 15.40 34.86
CA GLY A 526 45.97 15.06 35.94
C GLY A 526 45.58 16.20 36.87
N ASP A 527 46.17 17.38 36.75
CA ASP A 527 45.75 18.55 37.55
C ASP A 527 44.61 19.31 36.87
N ARG A 528 43.38 18.95 37.26
CA ARG A 528 42.15 19.54 36.72
C ARG A 528 42.01 21.04 37.09
N GLU A 529 42.39 21.43 38.29
CA GLU A 529 42.23 22.81 38.77
C GLU A 529 43.16 23.76 38.02
N ALA A 530 44.41 23.35 37.84
CA ALA A 530 45.38 24.11 37.06
C ALA A 530 44.94 24.29 35.60
N LEU A 531 44.32 23.24 34.99
CA LEU A 531 43.78 23.32 33.64
C LEU A 531 42.58 24.29 33.56
N LEU A 532 41.65 24.22 34.53
CA LEU A 532 40.50 25.11 34.57
C LEU A 532 40.90 26.58 34.78
N ASP A 533 41.88 26.84 35.61
CA ASP A 533 42.41 28.19 35.83
C ASP A 533 43.06 28.74 34.55
N TYR A 534 43.85 27.93 33.85
CA TYR A 534 44.42 28.33 32.56
C TYR A 534 43.35 28.64 31.51
N ILE A 535 42.32 27.79 31.35
CA ILE A 535 41.25 28.05 30.40
C ILE A 535 40.50 29.34 30.75
N ARG A 536 40.32 29.60 32.06
CA ARG A 536 39.61 30.77 32.57
C ARG A 536 40.38 32.07 32.39
N ASP A 537 41.71 32.01 32.53
CA ASP A 537 42.60 33.16 32.45
C ASP A 537 43.20 33.37 31.04
N SER A 538 42.88 32.53 30.09
CA SER A 538 43.39 32.62 28.73
C SER A 538 42.59 33.59 27.87
N ASP A 539 43.31 34.48 27.16
CA ASP A 539 42.73 35.36 26.13
C ASP A 539 42.47 34.67 24.79
N TRP A 540 42.72 33.37 24.72
CA TRP A 540 42.60 32.57 23.48
C TRP A 540 41.35 31.72 23.50
N VAL A 541 40.78 31.46 22.27
CA VAL A 541 39.72 30.49 22.06
C VAL A 541 40.35 29.11 21.87
N HIS A 542 39.99 28.16 22.74
CA HIS A 542 40.49 26.80 22.70
C HIS A 542 39.56 25.91 21.90
N PHE A 543 40.09 25.20 20.91
CA PHE A 543 39.32 24.26 20.07
C PHE A 543 39.61 22.81 20.47
N THR A 544 38.56 22.03 20.62
CA THR A 544 38.66 20.58 20.82
C THR A 544 38.21 19.89 19.54
N ASP A 545 39.03 18.98 18.99
CA ASP A 545 38.63 18.12 17.89
C ASP A 545 37.93 16.88 18.40
N THR A 546 36.69 16.69 17.99
CA THR A 546 35.84 15.53 18.37
C THR A 546 35.74 14.50 17.25
N THR A 547 36.42 14.70 16.12
CA THR A 547 36.32 13.85 14.92
C THR A 547 36.58 12.37 15.23
N PRO A 548 37.62 11.96 15.99
CA PRO A 548 37.86 10.54 16.28
C PRO A 548 36.71 9.91 17.07
N ARG A 549 36.12 10.66 18.04
CA ARG A 549 34.96 10.20 18.80
C ARG A 549 33.73 10.04 17.89
N ASP A 550 33.42 11.05 17.08
CA ASP A 550 32.21 11.09 16.28
C ASP A 550 32.24 10.05 15.15
N ILE A 551 33.38 9.79 14.51
CA ILE A 551 33.53 8.73 13.52
C ILE A 551 33.19 7.37 14.13
N THR A 552 33.63 7.07 15.35
CA THR A 552 33.40 5.77 15.99
C THR A 552 32.02 5.65 16.59
N GLN A 553 31.37 6.73 17.02
CA GLN A 553 30.04 6.71 17.64
C GLN A 553 28.89 6.85 16.64
N SER A 554 29.03 7.69 15.62
CA SER A 554 27.91 8.12 14.79
C SER A 554 27.70 7.29 13.55
N ASN A 555 28.70 6.52 13.10
CA ASN A 555 28.62 5.87 11.81
C ASN A 555 28.99 4.38 11.83
N THR A 556 28.01 3.53 11.65
CA THR A 556 28.18 2.08 11.56
C THR A 556 28.94 1.62 10.32
N SER A 557 29.07 2.46 9.30
CA SER A 557 29.78 2.12 8.05
C SER A 557 31.26 2.45 8.07
N ASN A 558 31.68 3.42 8.89
CA ASN A 558 33.08 3.83 9.02
C ASN A 558 33.67 3.26 10.31
N ARG A 559 34.27 2.09 10.19
CA ARG A 559 34.91 1.40 11.32
C ARG A 559 36.39 1.78 11.36
N MET A 560 36.76 2.63 12.30
CA MET A 560 38.15 2.98 12.55
C MET A 560 38.72 2.14 13.69
N ARG A 561 39.84 1.45 13.45
CA ARG A 561 40.51 0.65 14.46
C ARG A 561 41.46 1.49 15.28
N LEU A 562 41.77 1.04 16.51
CA LEU A 562 42.76 1.70 17.37
C LEU A 562 44.10 1.95 16.67
N ALA A 563 44.51 1.02 15.78
CA ALA A 563 45.73 1.20 14.98
C ALA A 563 45.64 2.35 13.98
N GLU A 564 44.44 2.61 13.47
CA GLU A 564 44.17 3.72 12.53
C GLU A 564 44.10 5.06 13.28
N ASP A 565 43.48 5.06 14.44
CA ASP A 565 43.51 6.21 15.37
C ASP A 565 44.92 6.66 15.71
N ARG A 566 45.81 5.69 16.01
CA ARG A 566 47.23 5.99 16.27
C ARG A 566 47.98 6.58 15.08
N LEU A 567 47.52 6.27 13.84
CA LEU A 567 48.10 6.87 12.64
C LEU A 567 47.60 8.28 12.38
N VAL A 568 46.37 8.59 12.74
CA VAL A 568 45.73 9.90 12.52
C VAL A 568 46.04 10.87 13.63
N GLY A 569 46.18 10.41 14.88
CA GLY A 569 46.42 11.24 16.05
C GLY A 569 47.56 12.26 15.87
N PRO A 570 48.75 11.89 15.38
CA PRO A 570 49.85 12.86 15.18
C PRO A 570 49.53 13.97 14.18
N TYR A 571 48.65 13.73 13.21
CA TYR A 571 48.23 14.76 12.25
C TYR A 571 47.25 15.76 12.90
N LEU A 572 46.30 15.24 13.70
CA LEU A 572 45.37 16.09 14.45
C LEU A 572 46.09 16.90 15.49
N ASP A 573 47.06 16.32 16.18
CA ASP A 573 47.92 17.01 17.15
C ASP A 573 48.72 18.14 16.49
N ASN A 574 49.23 17.92 15.28
CA ASN A 574 49.94 18.96 14.52
C ASN A 574 49.02 20.06 13.95
N ALA A 575 47.71 19.87 13.94
CA ALA A 575 46.73 20.86 13.46
C ALA A 575 46.50 22.00 14.48
N GLY A 576 47.11 21.93 15.68
CA GLY A 576 47.07 22.98 16.69
C GLY A 576 45.78 23.00 17.50
N TYR A 577 45.05 21.90 17.60
CA TYR A 577 43.93 21.80 18.52
C TYR A 577 44.39 21.76 19.98
N PHE A 578 43.64 22.42 20.85
CA PHE A 578 43.89 22.41 22.28
C PHE A 578 43.80 21.02 22.91
N SER A 579 42.81 20.26 22.46
CA SER A 579 42.61 18.88 22.87
C SER A 579 41.95 18.05 21.76
N ILE A 580 42.10 16.72 21.85
CA ILE A 580 41.48 15.75 20.95
C ILE A 580 40.62 14.82 21.78
N GLU A 581 39.32 14.76 21.52
CA GLU A 581 38.42 13.85 22.18
C GLU A 581 38.40 12.52 21.45
N ASN A 582 38.98 11.49 22.04
CA ASN A 582 39.12 10.16 21.45
C ASN A 582 38.20 9.11 22.07
N GLY A 583 37.19 9.46 22.80
CA GLY A 583 36.23 8.56 23.40
C GLY A 583 35.17 9.27 24.22
N GLY A 584 33.98 8.77 24.19
CA GLY A 584 32.85 9.24 24.98
C GLY A 584 32.13 8.07 25.66
N GLY A 585 31.07 8.37 26.41
CA GLY A 585 30.31 7.35 27.18
C GLY A 585 29.84 6.16 26.38
N ALA A 586 29.54 6.33 25.11
CA ALA A 586 29.12 5.25 24.21
C ALA A 586 30.26 4.64 23.37
N HIS A 587 31.48 5.15 23.47
CA HIS A 587 32.59 4.75 22.58
C HIS A 587 32.86 3.25 22.65
N PHE A 588 33.00 2.68 23.85
CA PHE A 588 33.24 1.24 24.01
C PHE A 588 32.08 0.42 23.42
N HIS A 589 30.84 0.81 23.69
CA HIS A 589 29.67 0.09 23.19
C HIS A 589 29.61 0.12 21.65
N VAL A 590 29.75 1.29 21.06
CA VAL A 590 29.64 1.47 19.60
C VAL A 590 30.85 0.86 18.89
N ALA A 591 32.07 1.12 19.38
CA ALA A 591 33.27 0.61 18.74
C ALA A 591 33.45 -0.91 18.93
N MET A 592 33.28 -1.39 20.15
CA MET A 592 33.58 -2.81 20.47
C MET A 592 32.38 -3.74 20.24
N LEU A 593 31.16 -3.32 20.59
CA LEU A 593 29.98 -4.19 20.55
C LEU A 593 29.17 -4.03 19.26
N ALA A 594 28.94 -2.80 18.81
CA ALA A 594 28.12 -2.56 17.63
C ALA A 594 28.92 -2.62 16.32
N ASN A 595 30.14 -2.07 16.28
CA ASN A 595 30.96 -1.97 15.06
C ASN A 595 32.09 -3.01 14.99
N MET A 596 32.31 -3.83 16.04
CA MET A 596 33.42 -4.80 16.11
C MET A 596 34.80 -4.16 15.85
N THR A 597 35.02 -2.97 16.37
CA THR A 597 36.34 -2.28 16.33
C THR A 597 37.10 -2.56 17.63
N TYR A 598 38.43 -2.77 17.53
CA TYR A 598 39.31 -3.11 18.64
C TYR A 598 40.34 -2.01 18.88
#